data_a4f77665d92607220de16d8ef7cc9d1b
#
_entry.id   a4f77665d92607220de16d8ef7cc9d1b
#
_cell.length_a   1.000
_cell.length_b   1.000
_cell.length_c   1.000
_cell.angle_alpha   90.00
_cell.angle_beta   90.00
_cell.angle_gamma   90.00
#
_symmetry.space_group_name_H-M   'P 1'
#
loop_
_entity.id
_entity.type
_entity.pdbx_description
1 polymer ?
#
loop_
_entity_poly.entity_id
_entity_poly.type
_entity_poly.pdbx_seq_one_letter_code
_entity_poly.pdbx_strand_id
1 'polypeptide(L)'
;FLLVSMMIIVSIATRSGMFNWIANELLRFTKGHPKLVLLTLGVFTAVTSAFLDNVTTVILIMPVTFFIAKQLDINPLPFLITEIFSSNIGGTATLIGDPPNIIIGSAAKLSFMDFLTELTGVVAVILVVIIALMLFIFRKSLKAAPEKMAAVANLDNSKTITDFPLMIRSGIVLMLVILGFILHDITHVETCVTAMLGASFLLLFEKPKDILCDVEWNTIFFFIGLFIIIGGLEATGGIALMAKWILAVTKGSQEATAMIILWASGFISGIIDNIPYTATMTPMLLEIQKTMGADYTLPLWWCLSLGACLGGNMTIIGAAANVIVSETSAHNGHPIPFMKFLKYGVLTMIISLVISSA
;
A
#
# COMPACT_ATOMS: atom_id res chain seq x y z
N PHE A 1 1.57 -0.07 -17.64
CA PHE A 1 1.23 -1.46 -17.95
C PHE A 1 1.24 -2.35 -16.71
N LEU A 2 2.28 -2.28 -15.84
CA LEU A 2 2.36 -3.09 -14.63
C LEU A 2 1.10 -2.95 -13.76
N LEU A 3 0.72 -1.72 -13.43
CA LEU A 3 -0.44 -1.40 -12.60
C LEU A 3 -1.74 -1.99 -13.19
N VAL A 4 -2.01 -1.74 -14.49
CA VAL A 4 -3.21 -2.28 -15.15
C VAL A 4 -3.24 -3.81 -15.13
N SER A 5 -2.10 -4.45 -15.39
CA SER A 5 -2.01 -5.90 -15.40
C SER A 5 -2.25 -6.51 -14.02
N MET A 6 -1.70 -5.90 -12.96
CA MET A 6 -1.96 -6.32 -11.59
C MET A 6 -3.42 -6.12 -11.19
N MET A 7 -4.04 -4.99 -11.54
CA MET A 7 -5.48 -4.75 -11.32
C MET A 7 -6.35 -5.84 -11.98
N ILE A 8 -6.02 -6.26 -13.20
CA ILE A 8 -6.73 -7.35 -13.90
C ILE A 8 -6.59 -8.67 -13.14
N ILE A 9 -5.37 -9.08 -12.78
CA ILE A 9 -5.12 -10.33 -12.07
C ILE A 9 -5.88 -10.35 -10.73
N VAL A 10 -5.81 -9.26 -9.99
CA VAL A 10 -6.45 -9.11 -8.67
C VAL A 10 -7.97 -9.08 -8.79
N SER A 11 -8.54 -8.39 -9.78
CA SER A 11 -9.98 -8.39 -10.04
C SER A 11 -10.50 -9.82 -10.28
N ILE A 12 -9.81 -10.59 -11.12
CA ILE A 12 -10.17 -11.99 -11.40
C ILE A 12 -10.08 -12.84 -10.12
N ALA A 13 -8.99 -12.70 -9.36
CA ALA A 13 -8.81 -13.40 -8.10
C ALA A 13 -9.90 -13.04 -7.06
N THR A 14 -10.31 -11.77 -7.02
CA THR A 14 -11.38 -11.28 -6.14
C THR A 14 -12.71 -11.90 -6.48
N ARG A 15 -13.06 -11.97 -7.77
CA ARG A 15 -14.33 -12.58 -8.24
C ARG A 15 -14.45 -14.06 -7.87
N SER A 16 -13.34 -14.77 -7.72
CA SER A 16 -13.33 -16.15 -7.24
C SER A 16 -13.74 -16.34 -5.78
N GLY A 17 -13.71 -15.27 -4.99
CA GLY A 17 -13.92 -15.29 -3.54
C GLY A 17 -12.66 -15.62 -2.73
N MET A 18 -11.47 -15.71 -3.37
CA MET A 18 -10.22 -16.14 -2.75
C MET A 18 -9.84 -15.30 -1.53
N PHE A 19 -9.85 -13.97 -1.64
CA PHE A 19 -9.44 -13.09 -0.55
C PHE A 19 -10.43 -13.13 0.62
N ASN A 20 -11.73 -13.19 0.33
CA ASN A 20 -12.77 -13.33 1.37
C ASN A 20 -12.64 -14.67 2.10
N TRP A 21 -12.31 -15.74 1.38
CA TRP A 21 -12.08 -17.05 1.99
C TRP A 21 -10.86 -17.02 2.92
N ILE A 22 -9.73 -16.45 2.47
CA ILE A 22 -8.51 -16.31 3.29
C ILE A 22 -8.81 -15.46 4.54
N ALA A 23 -9.48 -14.32 4.39
CA ALA A 23 -9.82 -13.45 5.51
C ALA A 23 -10.72 -14.17 6.54
N ASN A 24 -11.75 -14.88 6.10
CA ASN A 24 -12.60 -15.64 7.01
C ASN A 24 -11.85 -16.78 7.73
N GLU A 25 -10.90 -17.45 7.05
CA GLU A 25 -10.10 -18.50 7.67
C GLU A 25 -9.17 -17.93 8.74
N LEU A 26 -8.55 -16.78 8.48
CA LEU A 26 -7.77 -16.05 9.48
C LEU A 26 -8.62 -15.67 10.71
N LEU A 27 -9.88 -15.31 10.48
CA LEU A 27 -10.80 -14.95 11.56
C LEU A 27 -11.20 -16.14 12.45
N ARG A 28 -11.44 -17.29 11.85
CA ARG A 28 -11.67 -18.53 12.62
C ARG A 28 -10.51 -18.84 13.55
N PHE A 29 -9.28 -18.59 13.08
CA PHE A 29 -8.08 -18.75 13.91
C PHE A 29 -8.09 -17.86 15.14
N THR A 30 -8.64 -16.63 15.07
CA THR A 30 -8.71 -15.69 16.20
C THR A 30 -9.77 -16.04 17.25
N LYS A 31 -10.65 -17.01 16.96
CA LYS A 31 -11.79 -17.37 17.82
C LYS A 31 -12.64 -16.16 18.24
N GLY A 32 -12.71 -15.13 17.39
CA GLY A 32 -13.49 -13.93 17.65
C GLY A 32 -12.93 -13.00 18.74
N HIS A 33 -11.70 -13.21 19.24
CA HIS A 33 -11.08 -12.29 20.19
C HIS A 33 -10.73 -10.96 19.54
N PRO A 34 -11.36 -9.80 19.90
CA PRO A 34 -11.21 -8.56 19.15
C PRO A 34 -9.77 -8.06 18.99
N LYS A 35 -8.91 -8.29 20.00
CA LYS A 35 -7.49 -7.91 19.91
C LYS A 35 -6.73 -8.77 18.91
N LEU A 36 -7.00 -10.08 18.88
CA LEU A 36 -6.40 -10.99 17.90
C LEU A 36 -6.93 -10.71 16.50
N VAL A 37 -8.22 -10.38 16.38
CA VAL A 37 -8.81 -9.94 15.10
C VAL A 37 -8.08 -8.72 14.58
N LEU A 38 -7.88 -7.67 15.40
CA LEU A 38 -7.15 -6.47 14.98
C LEU A 38 -5.72 -6.79 14.54
N LEU A 39 -4.99 -7.59 15.31
CA LEU A 39 -3.65 -8.05 14.97
C LEU A 39 -3.64 -8.81 13.64
N THR A 40 -4.50 -9.80 13.50
CA THR A 40 -4.56 -10.67 12.32
C THR A 40 -4.97 -9.90 11.07
N LEU A 41 -6.01 -9.06 11.15
CA LEU A 41 -6.42 -8.20 10.04
C LEU A 41 -5.33 -7.20 9.67
N GLY A 42 -4.69 -6.56 10.66
CA GLY A 42 -3.58 -5.63 10.39
C GLY A 42 -2.41 -6.30 9.70
N VAL A 43 -1.96 -7.46 10.18
CA VAL A 43 -0.88 -8.22 9.52
C VAL A 43 -1.29 -8.70 8.14
N PHE A 44 -2.51 -9.26 8.00
CA PHE A 44 -3.02 -9.72 6.72
C PHE A 44 -3.13 -8.59 5.71
N THR A 45 -3.64 -7.43 6.12
CA THR A 45 -3.71 -6.22 5.28
C THR A 45 -2.33 -5.80 4.81
N ALA A 46 -1.34 -5.75 5.71
CA ALA A 46 0.02 -5.36 5.35
C ALA A 46 0.67 -6.35 4.37
N VAL A 47 0.55 -7.65 4.63
CA VAL A 47 1.10 -8.69 3.74
C VAL A 47 0.41 -8.65 2.38
N THR A 48 -0.92 -8.53 2.36
CA THR A 48 -1.69 -8.43 1.12
C THR A 48 -1.29 -7.19 0.33
N SER A 49 -1.17 -6.03 0.99
CA SER A 49 -0.80 -4.76 0.36
C SER A 49 0.64 -4.74 -0.17
N ALA A 50 1.52 -5.55 0.36
CA ALA A 50 2.87 -5.70 -0.19
C ALA A 50 2.88 -6.33 -1.60
N PHE A 51 1.85 -7.10 -1.97
CA PHE A 51 1.75 -7.78 -3.27
C PHE A 51 0.59 -7.28 -4.15
N LEU A 52 -0.35 -6.57 -3.55
CA LEU A 52 -1.42 -5.85 -4.22
C LEU A 52 -1.25 -4.37 -3.90
N ASP A 53 -1.89 -3.48 -4.67
CA ASP A 53 -1.88 -2.07 -4.28
C ASP A 53 -2.70 -1.83 -2.99
N ASN A 54 -2.41 -0.72 -2.31
CA ASN A 54 -3.03 -0.35 -1.03
C ASN A 54 -4.55 -0.11 -1.15
N VAL A 55 -5.01 0.45 -2.27
CA VAL A 55 -6.43 0.71 -2.55
C VAL A 55 -7.21 -0.59 -2.69
N THR A 56 -6.76 -1.45 -3.59
CA THR A 56 -7.39 -2.77 -3.81
C THR A 56 -7.44 -3.58 -2.52
N THR A 57 -6.36 -3.55 -1.75
CA THR A 57 -6.28 -4.28 -0.47
C THR A 57 -7.35 -3.83 0.51
N VAL A 58 -7.53 -2.54 0.73
CA VAL A 58 -8.54 -2.06 1.70
C VAL A 58 -9.96 -2.30 1.20
N ILE A 59 -10.22 -2.18 -0.10
CA ILE A 59 -11.54 -2.50 -0.69
C ILE A 59 -11.91 -3.96 -0.43
N LEU A 60 -10.95 -4.88 -0.54
CA LEU A 60 -11.16 -6.30 -0.30
C LEU A 60 -11.43 -6.64 1.17
N ILE A 61 -10.76 -5.97 2.10
CA ILE A 61 -10.79 -6.34 3.52
C ILE A 61 -11.94 -5.65 4.26
N MET A 62 -12.31 -4.42 3.88
CA MET A 62 -13.38 -3.65 4.53
C MET A 62 -14.70 -4.41 4.71
N PRO A 63 -15.28 -5.11 3.70
CA PRO A 63 -16.52 -5.85 3.89
C PRO A 63 -16.43 -6.90 4.99
N VAL A 64 -15.29 -7.56 5.09
CA VAL A 64 -15.01 -8.55 6.13
C VAL A 64 -14.96 -7.87 7.50
N THR A 65 -14.29 -6.74 7.58
CA THR A 65 -14.20 -5.95 8.82
C THR A 65 -15.55 -5.46 9.30
N PHE A 66 -16.40 -4.93 8.42
CA PHE A 66 -17.77 -4.55 8.78
C PHE A 66 -18.59 -5.74 9.25
N PHE A 67 -18.49 -6.87 8.53
CA PHE A 67 -19.17 -8.09 8.92
C PHE A 67 -18.79 -8.55 10.34
N ILE A 68 -17.49 -8.57 10.65
CA ILE A 68 -16.98 -8.98 11.97
C ILE A 68 -17.41 -8.00 13.05
N ALA A 69 -17.24 -6.71 12.81
CA ALA A 69 -17.64 -5.69 13.77
C ALA A 69 -19.13 -5.81 14.11
N LYS A 70 -19.98 -6.10 13.12
CA LYS A 70 -21.41 -6.38 13.30
C LYS A 70 -21.66 -7.66 14.09
N GLN A 71 -20.95 -8.76 13.79
CA GLN A 71 -21.10 -10.03 14.53
C GLN A 71 -20.66 -9.91 15.98
N LEU A 72 -19.57 -9.19 16.24
CA LEU A 72 -19.05 -8.96 17.58
C LEU A 72 -19.78 -7.84 18.33
N ASP A 73 -20.64 -7.07 17.64
CA ASP A 73 -21.33 -5.88 18.17
C ASP A 73 -20.36 -4.83 18.74
N ILE A 74 -19.32 -4.54 17.98
CA ILE A 74 -18.28 -3.58 18.33
C ILE A 74 -18.09 -2.55 17.22
N ASN A 75 -17.52 -1.40 17.58
CA ASN A 75 -17.26 -0.33 16.62
C ASN A 75 -16.18 -0.76 15.61
N PRO A 76 -16.39 -0.66 14.28
CA PRO A 76 -15.40 -1.04 13.27
C PRO A 76 -14.20 -0.07 13.17
N LEU A 77 -14.30 1.15 13.66
CA LEU A 77 -13.27 2.20 13.49
C LEU A 77 -11.86 1.77 13.92
N PRO A 78 -11.63 1.06 15.06
CA PRO A 78 -10.31 0.59 15.43
C PRO A 78 -9.66 -0.31 14.37
N PHE A 79 -10.45 -1.18 13.75
CA PHE A 79 -9.99 -2.11 12.72
C PHE A 79 -9.68 -1.35 11.43
N LEU A 80 -10.63 -0.53 10.95
CA LEU A 80 -10.48 0.25 9.72
C LEU A 80 -9.27 1.19 9.77
N ILE A 81 -9.04 1.89 10.88
CA ILE A 81 -7.86 2.77 11.04
C ILE A 81 -6.57 1.93 11.03
N THR A 82 -6.58 0.76 11.69
CA THR A 82 -5.40 -0.13 11.68
C THR A 82 -5.15 -0.69 10.28
N GLU A 83 -6.18 -1.05 9.53
CA GLU A 83 -6.09 -1.53 8.15
C GLU A 83 -5.52 -0.47 7.22
N ILE A 84 -5.97 0.79 7.32
CA ILE A 84 -5.40 1.90 6.57
C ILE A 84 -3.88 1.99 6.81
N PHE A 85 -3.46 2.06 8.08
CA PHE A 85 -2.04 2.19 8.39
C PHE A 85 -1.24 0.95 7.96
N SER A 86 -1.80 -0.24 8.17
CA SER A 86 -1.16 -1.49 7.76
C SER A 86 -1.05 -1.63 6.24
N SER A 87 -2.03 -1.14 5.50
CA SER A 87 -2.02 -1.14 4.03
C SER A 87 -0.90 -0.27 3.49
N ASN A 88 -0.80 0.99 3.93
CA ASN A 88 0.24 1.89 3.49
C ASN A 88 1.64 1.44 3.94
N ILE A 89 1.78 0.93 5.18
CA ILE A 89 3.04 0.38 5.69
C ILE A 89 3.44 -0.87 4.88
N GLY A 90 2.52 -1.82 4.69
CA GLY A 90 2.78 -3.04 3.93
C GLY A 90 3.12 -2.76 2.47
N GLY A 91 2.38 -1.85 1.83
CA GLY A 91 2.62 -1.41 0.47
C GLY A 91 4.01 -0.79 0.25
N THR A 92 4.58 -0.17 1.28
CA THR A 92 5.94 0.38 1.21
C THR A 92 7.02 -0.71 1.03
N ALA A 93 6.75 -1.95 1.42
CA ALA A 93 7.76 -3.02 1.44
C ALA A 93 8.23 -3.49 0.06
N THR A 94 7.45 -3.28 -0.99
CA THR A 94 7.74 -3.83 -2.32
C THR A 94 7.52 -2.82 -3.43
N LEU A 95 8.04 -3.14 -4.60
CA LEU A 95 7.88 -2.32 -5.82
C LEU A 95 6.42 -2.09 -6.20
N ILE A 96 5.54 -3.07 -5.99
CA ILE A 96 4.16 -3.08 -6.49
C ILE A 96 3.11 -2.74 -5.44
N GLY A 97 3.49 -2.71 -4.17
CA GLY A 97 2.55 -2.54 -3.06
C GLY A 97 2.00 -1.11 -2.89
N ASP A 98 2.71 -0.11 -3.40
CA ASP A 98 2.25 1.28 -3.39
C ASP A 98 2.68 1.98 -4.70
N PRO A 99 1.82 2.71 -5.41
CA PRO A 99 2.15 3.39 -6.66
C PRO A 99 3.41 4.28 -6.64
N PRO A 100 3.75 5.03 -5.57
CA PRO A 100 5.03 5.70 -5.44
C PRO A 100 6.24 4.81 -5.72
N ASN A 101 6.25 3.58 -5.24
CA ASN A 101 7.35 2.64 -5.44
C ASN A 101 7.50 2.23 -6.91
N ILE A 102 6.38 2.09 -7.64
CA ILE A 102 6.40 1.81 -9.09
C ILE A 102 7.05 2.99 -9.84
N ILE A 103 6.75 4.24 -9.45
CA ILE A 103 7.35 5.44 -10.03
C ILE A 103 8.86 5.46 -9.76
N ILE A 104 9.26 5.26 -8.51
CA ILE A 104 10.67 5.24 -8.09
C ILE A 104 11.43 4.11 -8.79
N GLY A 105 10.90 2.90 -8.76
CA GLY A 105 11.56 1.73 -9.36
C GLY A 105 11.76 1.88 -10.87
N SER A 106 10.75 2.42 -11.58
CA SER A 106 10.85 2.70 -13.00
C SER A 106 11.91 3.78 -13.32
N ALA A 107 11.98 4.85 -12.53
CA ALA A 107 12.90 5.96 -12.77
C ALA A 107 14.33 5.63 -12.38
N ALA A 108 14.53 4.98 -11.23
CA ALA A 108 15.84 4.62 -10.70
C ALA A 108 16.35 3.27 -11.24
N LYS A 109 15.53 2.56 -12.02
CA LYS A 109 15.81 1.20 -12.55
C LYS A 109 16.08 0.18 -11.43
N LEU A 110 15.31 0.28 -10.35
CA LEU A 110 15.37 -0.63 -9.22
C LEU A 110 14.46 -1.82 -9.44
N SER A 111 14.96 -3.01 -9.13
CA SER A 111 14.22 -4.26 -9.26
C SER A 111 13.24 -4.50 -8.11
N PHE A 112 12.34 -5.46 -8.27
CA PHE A 112 11.46 -5.91 -7.19
C PHE A 112 12.25 -6.42 -5.97
N MET A 113 13.38 -7.10 -6.23
CA MET A 113 14.25 -7.63 -5.17
C MET A 113 14.96 -6.54 -4.40
N ASP A 114 15.36 -5.44 -5.06
CA ASP A 114 15.96 -4.29 -4.36
C ASP A 114 15.01 -3.72 -3.31
N PHE A 115 13.73 -3.50 -3.68
CA PHE A 115 12.71 -3.06 -2.72
C PHE A 115 12.52 -4.08 -1.59
N LEU A 116 12.41 -5.36 -1.93
CA LEU A 116 12.16 -6.42 -0.94
C LEU A 116 13.31 -6.53 0.08
N THR A 117 14.55 -6.44 -0.36
CA THR A 117 15.73 -6.57 0.51
C THR A 117 15.99 -5.32 1.35
N GLU A 118 15.83 -4.14 0.76
CA GLU A 118 16.16 -2.89 1.43
C GLU A 118 15.04 -2.40 2.37
N LEU A 119 13.77 -2.53 1.96
CA LEU A 119 12.67 -1.92 2.70
C LEU A 119 11.93 -2.88 3.65
N THR A 120 11.86 -4.19 3.35
CA THR A 120 11.03 -5.11 4.14
C THR A 120 11.43 -5.18 5.60
N GLY A 121 12.73 -5.11 5.90
CA GLY A 121 13.23 -5.15 7.28
C GLY A 121 12.71 -3.99 8.11
N VAL A 122 12.86 -2.77 7.60
CA VAL A 122 12.40 -1.54 8.26
C VAL A 122 10.87 -1.52 8.36
N VAL A 123 10.18 -1.87 7.27
CA VAL A 123 8.71 -1.93 7.22
C VAL A 123 8.16 -2.94 8.22
N ALA A 124 8.77 -4.11 8.37
CA ALA A 124 8.35 -5.11 9.35
C ALA A 124 8.45 -4.59 10.80
N VAL A 125 9.54 -3.89 11.13
CA VAL A 125 9.71 -3.26 12.45
C VAL A 125 8.62 -2.20 12.67
N ILE A 126 8.40 -1.33 11.68
CA ILE A 126 7.35 -0.29 11.74
C ILE A 126 5.98 -0.93 11.94
N LEU A 127 5.65 -1.96 11.17
CA LEU A 127 4.36 -2.66 11.26
C LEU A 127 4.11 -3.21 12.66
N VAL A 128 5.11 -3.89 13.25
CA VAL A 128 5.01 -4.44 14.61
C VAL A 128 4.76 -3.34 15.63
N VAL A 129 5.51 -2.25 15.56
CA VAL A 129 5.38 -1.10 16.48
C VAL A 129 4.01 -0.43 16.32
N ILE A 130 3.55 -0.22 15.09
CA ILE A 130 2.27 0.46 14.85
C ILE A 130 1.08 -0.43 15.23
N ILE A 131 1.09 -1.73 14.95
CA ILE A 131 0.03 -2.64 15.41
C ILE A 131 0.00 -2.68 16.94
N ALA A 132 1.15 -2.76 17.60
CA ALA A 132 1.23 -2.72 19.07
C ALA A 132 0.66 -1.40 19.63
N LEU A 133 0.98 -0.28 18.98
CA LEU A 133 0.44 1.04 19.31
C LEU A 133 -1.09 1.08 19.15
N MET A 134 -1.64 0.56 18.06
CA MET A 134 -3.09 0.51 17.82
C MET A 134 -3.80 -0.39 18.84
N LEU A 135 -3.23 -1.54 19.17
CA LEU A 135 -3.74 -2.41 20.23
C LEU A 135 -3.77 -1.70 21.60
N PHE A 136 -2.75 -0.90 21.90
CA PHE A 136 -2.68 -0.12 23.13
C PHE A 136 -3.71 1.02 23.16
N ILE A 137 -3.82 1.79 22.08
CA ILE A 137 -4.75 2.92 21.95
C ILE A 137 -6.20 2.42 22.05
N PHE A 138 -6.54 1.39 21.29
CA PHE A 138 -7.92 0.89 21.18
C PHE A 138 -8.29 -0.18 22.21
N ARG A 139 -7.42 -0.48 23.19
CA ARG A 139 -7.63 -1.55 24.20
C ARG A 139 -8.98 -1.52 24.92
N LYS A 140 -9.56 -0.33 25.08
CA LYS A 140 -10.86 -0.15 25.74
C LYS A 140 -12.03 -0.45 24.81
N SER A 141 -11.89 -0.21 23.51
CA SER A 141 -12.90 -0.44 22.49
C SER A 141 -12.91 -1.89 21.96
N LEU A 142 -11.83 -2.64 22.21
CA LEU A 142 -11.66 -4.02 21.75
C LEU A 142 -12.16 -5.02 22.81
N LYS A 143 -13.48 -4.94 23.11
CA LYS A 143 -14.15 -5.85 24.04
C LYS A 143 -15.44 -6.35 23.39
N ALA A 144 -15.65 -7.66 23.39
CA ALA A 144 -16.87 -8.30 22.93
C ALA A 144 -17.39 -9.31 23.95
N ALA A 145 -18.69 -9.58 23.91
CA ALA A 145 -19.29 -10.60 24.76
C ALA A 145 -18.85 -12.00 24.34
N PRO A 146 -18.61 -12.95 25.30
CA PRO A 146 -18.14 -14.29 24.99
C PRO A 146 -19.05 -15.05 24.00
N GLU A 147 -20.36 -14.85 24.09
CA GLU A 147 -21.34 -15.48 23.20
C GLU A 147 -21.15 -15.03 21.73
N LYS A 148 -20.86 -13.74 21.51
CA LYS A 148 -20.61 -13.18 20.17
C LYS A 148 -19.27 -13.64 19.61
N MET A 149 -18.24 -13.79 20.47
CA MET A 149 -16.95 -14.36 20.04
C MET A 149 -17.11 -15.80 19.56
N ALA A 150 -17.90 -16.64 20.25
CA ALA A 150 -18.18 -18.01 19.83
C ALA A 150 -18.92 -18.07 18.47
N ALA A 151 -19.80 -17.11 18.18
CA ALA A 151 -20.51 -17.05 16.90
C ALA A 151 -19.55 -16.81 15.72
N VAL A 152 -18.54 -15.95 15.90
CA VAL A 152 -17.50 -15.69 14.87
C VAL A 152 -16.60 -16.91 14.66
N ALA A 153 -16.27 -17.64 15.72
CA ALA A 153 -15.44 -18.83 15.63
C ALA A 153 -16.07 -19.96 14.79
N ASN A 154 -17.39 -19.99 14.72
CA ASN A 154 -18.19 -21.04 14.02
C ASN A 154 -18.69 -20.59 12.63
N LEU A 155 -18.12 -19.54 12.03
CA LEU A 155 -18.51 -19.11 10.69
C LEU A 155 -18.26 -20.20 9.65
N ASP A 156 -19.28 -20.47 8.83
CA ASP A 156 -19.17 -21.39 7.70
C ASP A 156 -18.48 -20.68 6.52
N ASN A 157 -17.25 -21.08 6.23
CA ASN A 157 -16.43 -20.51 5.17
C ASN A 157 -16.66 -21.14 3.78
N SER A 158 -17.46 -22.24 3.71
CA SER A 158 -17.65 -23.01 2.47
C SER A 158 -18.38 -22.23 1.37
N LYS A 159 -19.21 -21.24 1.74
CA LYS A 159 -20.00 -20.41 0.81
C LYS A 159 -19.27 -19.17 0.32
N THR A 160 -18.06 -18.94 0.77
CA THR A 160 -17.28 -17.73 0.44
C THR A 160 -16.59 -17.86 -0.92
N ILE A 161 -16.28 -19.08 -1.33
CA ILE A 161 -15.70 -19.37 -2.64
C ILE A 161 -16.85 -19.42 -3.65
N THR A 162 -16.81 -18.49 -4.62
CA THR A 162 -17.81 -18.38 -5.67
C THR A 162 -17.48 -19.27 -6.86
N ASP A 163 -16.19 -19.38 -7.20
CA ASP A 163 -15.67 -20.20 -8.30
C ASP A 163 -14.34 -20.83 -7.91
N PHE A 164 -14.36 -22.12 -7.54
CA PHE A 164 -13.18 -22.84 -7.10
C PHE A 164 -12.12 -23.05 -8.21
N PRO A 165 -12.47 -23.44 -9.44
CA PRO A 165 -11.54 -23.49 -10.56
C PRO A 165 -10.86 -22.14 -10.84
N LEU A 166 -11.62 -21.05 -10.82
CA LEU A 166 -11.10 -19.70 -11.02
C LEU A 166 -10.13 -19.31 -9.89
N MET A 167 -10.48 -19.64 -8.64
CA MET A 167 -9.63 -19.40 -7.48
C MET A 167 -8.26 -20.07 -7.63
N ILE A 168 -8.23 -21.35 -8.06
CA ILE A 168 -6.96 -22.07 -8.25
C ILE A 168 -6.16 -21.44 -9.39
N ARG A 169 -6.79 -21.15 -10.54
CA ARG A 169 -6.11 -20.56 -11.70
C ARG A 169 -5.51 -19.20 -11.36
N SER A 170 -6.32 -18.31 -10.78
CA SER A 170 -5.86 -16.96 -10.40
C SER A 170 -4.78 -17.00 -9.31
N GLY A 171 -4.90 -17.90 -8.34
CA GLY A 171 -3.88 -18.11 -7.31
C GLY A 171 -2.56 -18.61 -7.88
N ILE A 172 -2.59 -19.58 -8.80
CA ILE A 172 -1.37 -20.09 -9.49
C ILE A 172 -0.73 -18.97 -10.32
N VAL A 173 -1.53 -18.23 -11.10
CA VAL A 173 -1.00 -17.13 -11.93
C VAL A 173 -0.41 -16.03 -11.06
N LEU A 174 -1.08 -15.62 -9.98
CA LEU A 174 -0.54 -14.63 -9.06
C LEU A 174 0.80 -15.08 -8.46
N MET A 175 0.89 -16.35 -8.03
CA MET A 175 2.13 -16.92 -7.51
C MET A 175 3.25 -16.95 -8.57
N LEU A 176 2.93 -17.32 -9.82
CA LEU A 176 3.90 -17.33 -10.91
C LEU A 176 4.37 -15.93 -11.29
N VAL A 177 3.48 -14.94 -11.25
CA VAL A 177 3.83 -13.52 -11.50
C VAL A 177 4.77 -13.00 -10.40
N ILE A 178 4.45 -13.26 -9.13
CA ILE A 178 5.33 -12.89 -8.01
C ILE A 178 6.69 -13.59 -8.13
N LEU A 179 6.71 -14.88 -8.46
CA LEU A 179 7.94 -15.62 -8.71
C LEU A 179 8.73 -15.00 -9.88
N GLY A 180 8.06 -14.60 -10.95
CA GLY A 180 8.68 -13.90 -12.08
C GLY A 180 9.29 -12.55 -11.69
N PHE A 181 8.67 -11.82 -10.76
CA PHE A 181 9.24 -10.58 -10.21
C PHE A 181 10.51 -10.85 -9.39
N ILE A 182 10.51 -11.91 -8.58
CA ILE A 182 11.68 -12.34 -7.80
C ILE A 182 12.83 -12.77 -8.73
N LEU A 183 12.50 -13.44 -9.82
CA LEU A 183 13.48 -13.94 -10.78
C LEU A 183 13.88 -12.93 -11.86
N HIS A 184 13.38 -11.68 -11.78
CA HIS A 184 13.66 -10.63 -12.77
C HIS A 184 15.16 -10.45 -13.04
N ASP A 185 15.98 -10.39 -11.99
CA ASP A 185 17.43 -10.18 -12.10
C ASP A 185 18.16 -11.35 -12.79
N ILE A 186 17.56 -12.55 -12.79
CA ILE A 186 18.11 -13.74 -13.44
C ILE A 186 17.59 -13.87 -14.88
N THR A 187 16.29 -13.62 -15.08
CA THR A 187 15.62 -13.83 -16.37
C THR A 187 15.73 -12.63 -17.29
N HIS A 188 16.04 -11.45 -16.74
CA HIS A 188 16.02 -10.15 -17.42
C HIS A 188 14.69 -9.82 -18.11
N VAL A 189 13.58 -10.49 -17.68
CA VAL A 189 12.23 -10.19 -18.13
C VAL A 189 11.65 -9.10 -17.23
N GLU A 190 11.26 -7.97 -17.82
CA GLU A 190 10.70 -6.86 -17.06
C GLU A 190 9.44 -7.27 -16.29
N THR A 191 9.26 -6.71 -15.09
CA THR A 191 8.11 -6.98 -14.23
C THR A 191 6.77 -6.67 -14.91
N CYS A 192 6.72 -5.62 -15.73
CA CYS A 192 5.53 -5.29 -16.50
C CYS A 192 5.15 -6.37 -17.53
N VAL A 193 6.15 -6.99 -18.19
CA VAL A 193 5.94 -8.07 -19.17
C VAL A 193 5.42 -9.33 -18.45
N THR A 194 6.01 -9.69 -17.32
CA THR A 194 5.57 -10.83 -16.51
C THR A 194 4.11 -10.65 -16.05
N ALA A 195 3.75 -9.47 -15.55
CA ALA A 195 2.38 -9.17 -15.13
C ALA A 195 1.40 -9.20 -16.33
N MET A 196 1.80 -8.65 -17.50
CA MET A 196 0.98 -8.67 -18.72
C MET A 196 0.71 -10.10 -19.21
N LEU A 197 1.71 -10.97 -19.15
CA LEU A 197 1.55 -12.39 -19.51
C LEU A 197 0.55 -13.08 -18.58
N GLY A 198 0.66 -12.87 -17.26
CA GLY A 198 -0.28 -13.39 -16.28
C GLY A 198 -1.71 -12.90 -16.50
N ALA A 199 -1.89 -11.58 -16.67
CA ALA A 199 -3.19 -10.97 -16.95
C ALA A 199 -3.80 -11.49 -18.25
N SER A 200 -3.02 -11.53 -19.34
CA SER A 200 -3.47 -12.04 -20.64
C SER A 200 -3.89 -13.49 -20.56
N PHE A 201 -3.14 -14.34 -19.85
CA PHE A 201 -3.49 -15.74 -19.66
C PHE A 201 -4.83 -15.90 -18.93
N LEU A 202 -5.06 -15.15 -17.86
CA LEU A 202 -6.34 -15.21 -17.12
C LEU A 202 -7.51 -14.70 -17.96
N LEU A 203 -7.32 -13.67 -18.78
CA LEU A 203 -8.36 -13.13 -19.67
C LEU A 203 -8.80 -14.11 -20.76
N LEU A 204 -8.04 -15.19 -21.04
CA LEU A 204 -8.49 -16.26 -21.96
C LEU A 204 -9.67 -17.05 -21.39
N PHE A 205 -9.86 -17.06 -20.09
CA PHE A 205 -10.90 -17.83 -19.39
C PHE A 205 -12.07 -16.97 -18.90
N GLU A 206 -11.93 -15.66 -19.00
CA GLU A 206 -12.90 -14.69 -18.50
C GLU A 206 -13.42 -13.80 -19.65
N LYS A 207 -14.52 -13.10 -19.42
CA LYS A 207 -15.02 -12.09 -20.36
C LYS A 207 -14.22 -10.79 -20.18
N PRO A 208 -13.32 -10.43 -21.12
CA PRO A 208 -12.44 -9.26 -20.95
C PRO A 208 -13.20 -7.97 -20.66
N LYS A 209 -14.39 -7.79 -21.26
CA LYS A 209 -15.22 -6.61 -21.05
C LYS A 209 -15.59 -6.41 -19.58
N ASP A 210 -15.96 -7.48 -18.90
CA ASP A 210 -16.41 -7.40 -17.50
C ASP A 210 -15.23 -7.12 -16.55
N ILE A 211 -14.06 -7.70 -16.85
CA ILE A 211 -12.85 -7.50 -16.06
C ILE A 211 -12.27 -6.11 -16.28
N LEU A 212 -12.24 -5.61 -17.51
CA LEU A 212 -11.69 -4.27 -17.83
C LEU A 212 -12.52 -3.14 -17.22
N CYS A 213 -13.79 -3.39 -16.87
CA CYS A 213 -14.62 -2.44 -16.12
C CYS A 213 -14.16 -2.30 -14.65
N ASP A 214 -13.51 -3.30 -14.08
CA ASP A 214 -12.99 -3.26 -12.71
C ASP A 214 -11.64 -2.54 -12.60
N VAL A 215 -10.98 -2.27 -13.74
CA VAL A 215 -9.74 -1.51 -13.77
C VAL A 215 -10.03 -0.05 -13.42
N GLU A 216 -9.26 0.51 -12.51
CA GLU A 216 -9.40 1.91 -12.06
C GLU A 216 -8.87 2.89 -13.12
N TRP A 217 -9.60 3.05 -14.23
CA TRP A 217 -9.23 3.94 -15.33
C TRP A 217 -9.04 5.39 -14.88
N ASN A 218 -9.79 5.84 -13.87
CA ASN A 218 -9.63 7.17 -13.31
C ASN A 218 -8.21 7.38 -12.76
N THR A 219 -7.68 6.41 -12.06
CA THR A 219 -6.31 6.40 -11.53
C THR A 219 -5.29 6.45 -12.68
N ILE A 220 -5.50 5.68 -13.76
CA ILE A 220 -4.61 5.68 -14.92
C ILE A 220 -4.60 7.05 -15.61
N PHE A 221 -5.78 7.64 -15.88
CA PHE A 221 -5.88 8.96 -16.49
C PHE A 221 -5.34 10.07 -15.59
N PHE A 222 -5.52 9.95 -14.28
CA PHE A 222 -4.90 10.84 -13.30
C PHE A 222 -3.36 10.82 -13.43
N PHE A 223 -2.74 9.63 -13.49
CA PHE A 223 -1.30 9.51 -13.70
C PHE A 223 -0.83 10.14 -15.00
N ILE A 224 -1.55 9.92 -16.11
CA ILE A 224 -1.21 10.51 -17.40
C ILE A 224 -1.22 12.04 -17.29
N GLY A 225 -2.28 12.64 -16.72
CA GLY A 225 -2.36 14.08 -16.53
C GLY A 225 -1.26 14.63 -15.62
N LEU A 226 -0.98 13.93 -14.53
CA LEU A 226 0.07 14.27 -13.58
C LEU A 226 1.46 14.31 -14.24
N PHE A 227 1.82 13.29 -15.02
CA PHE A 227 3.12 13.25 -15.71
C PHE A 227 3.24 14.34 -16.78
N ILE A 228 2.14 14.75 -17.43
CA ILE A 228 2.15 15.88 -18.35
C ILE A 228 2.49 17.18 -17.60
N ILE A 229 1.87 17.43 -16.45
CA ILE A 229 2.13 18.63 -15.63
C ILE A 229 3.58 18.64 -15.14
N ILE A 230 4.09 17.50 -14.66
CA ILE A 230 5.47 17.37 -14.19
C ILE A 230 6.46 17.58 -15.33
N GLY A 231 6.21 17.03 -16.52
CA GLY A 231 7.03 17.29 -17.71
C GLY A 231 7.07 18.78 -18.07
N GLY A 232 5.96 19.50 -17.91
CA GLY A 232 5.92 20.96 -18.05
C GLY A 232 6.81 21.67 -17.00
N LEU A 233 6.77 21.26 -15.75
CA LEU A 233 7.62 21.82 -14.69
C LEU A 233 9.11 21.53 -14.93
N GLU A 234 9.44 20.34 -15.43
CA GLU A 234 10.81 19.97 -15.82
C GLU A 234 11.31 20.85 -16.95
N ALA A 235 10.51 21.05 -18.01
CA ALA A 235 10.85 21.89 -19.15
C ALA A 235 11.10 23.37 -18.79
N THR A 236 10.49 23.89 -17.71
CA THR A 236 10.73 25.24 -17.19
C THR A 236 12.01 25.37 -16.36
N GLY A 237 12.72 24.28 -16.09
CA GLY A 237 13.91 24.26 -15.24
C GLY A 237 13.60 24.34 -13.72
N GLY A 238 12.34 24.32 -13.32
CA GLY A 238 11.93 24.40 -11.91
C GLY A 238 12.47 23.25 -11.08
N ILE A 239 12.51 22.05 -11.64
CA ILE A 239 13.03 20.85 -10.99
C ILE A 239 14.54 20.96 -10.74
N ALA A 240 15.32 21.44 -11.72
CA ALA A 240 16.75 21.66 -11.57
C ALA A 240 17.07 22.71 -10.49
N LEU A 241 16.21 23.74 -10.36
CA LEU A 241 16.34 24.74 -9.30
C LEU A 241 16.11 24.13 -7.92
N MET A 242 15.10 23.27 -7.75
CA MET A 242 14.83 22.56 -6.51
C MET A 242 16.01 21.65 -6.11
N ALA A 243 16.56 20.89 -7.05
CA ALA A 243 17.72 20.02 -6.83
C ALA A 243 18.93 20.81 -6.33
N LYS A 244 19.26 21.92 -7.01
CA LYS A 244 20.34 22.83 -6.60
C LYS A 244 20.12 23.41 -5.22
N TRP A 245 18.89 23.83 -4.90
CA TRP A 245 18.57 24.39 -3.58
C TRP A 245 18.77 23.36 -2.47
N ILE A 246 18.32 22.12 -2.64
CA ILE A 246 18.52 21.04 -1.65
C ILE A 246 20.02 20.78 -1.44
N LEU A 247 20.80 20.63 -2.52
CA LEU A 247 22.24 20.39 -2.43
C LEU A 247 22.98 21.57 -1.78
N ALA A 248 22.53 22.81 -2.01
CA ALA A 248 23.11 23.99 -1.36
C ALA A 248 22.82 24.01 0.14
N VAL A 249 21.60 23.71 0.57
CA VAL A 249 21.21 23.67 1.99
C VAL A 249 21.94 22.56 2.73
N THR A 250 22.11 21.39 2.12
CA THR A 250 22.78 20.22 2.71
C THR A 250 24.32 20.27 2.55
N LYS A 251 24.84 21.27 1.83
CA LYS A 251 26.27 21.40 1.49
C LYS A 251 26.85 20.14 0.82
N GLY A 252 26.00 19.41 0.09
CA GLY A 252 26.36 18.16 -0.59
C GLY A 252 26.54 16.95 0.34
N SER A 253 26.18 17.04 1.62
CA SER A 253 26.20 15.88 2.52
C SER A 253 25.08 14.90 2.15
N GLN A 254 25.43 13.65 1.88
CA GLN A 254 24.49 12.59 1.54
C GLN A 254 23.49 12.34 2.68
N GLU A 255 23.98 12.21 3.92
CA GLU A 255 23.15 11.96 5.11
C GLU A 255 22.16 13.10 5.36
N ALA A 256 22.62 14.35 5.29
CA ALA A 256 21.74 15.51 5.47
C ALA A 256 20.68 15.58 4.36
N THR A 257 21.05 15.27 3.11
CA THR A 257 20.13 15.24 1.98
C THR A 257 19.10 14.12 2.15
N ALA A 258 19.52 12.93 2.57
CA ALA A 258 18.66 11.79 2.85
C ALA A 258 17.64 12.11 3.95
N MET A 259 18.07 12.70 5.06
CA MET A 259 17.20 13.11 6.16
C MET A 259 16.18 14.17 5.75
N ILE A 260 16.61 15.18 5.00
CA ILE A 260 15.67 16.21 4.49
C ILE A 260 14.64 15.55 3.56
N ILE A 261 15.06 14.69 2.64
CA ILE A 261 14.14 14.02 1.74
C ILE A 261 13.16 13.14 2.53
N LEU A 262 13.62 12.31 3.46
CA LEU A 262 12.78 11.45 4.27
C LEU A 262 11.69 12.23 5.03
N TRP A 263 12.11 13.23 5.79
CA TRP A 263 11.20 13.99 6.66
C TRP A 263 10.29 14.94 5.86
N ALA A 264 10.86 15.66 4.88
CA ALA A 264 10.02 16.51 4.01
C ALA A 264 9.01 15.69 3.23
N SER A 265 9.41 14.52 2.71
CA SER A 265 8.51 13.60 2.03
C SER A 265 7.38 13.14 2.96
N GLY A 266 7.69 12.77 4.20
CA GLY A 266 6.68 12.35 5.16
C GLY A 266 5.64 13.41 5.46
N PHE A 267 6.06 14.66 5.68
CA PHE A 267 5.13 15.74 5.97
C PHE A 267 4.35 16.21 4.74
N ILE A 268 5.02 16.40 3.61
CA ILE A 268 4.39 16.96 2.40
C ILE A 268 3.45 15.93 1.77
N SER A 269 3.90 14.69 1.63
CA SER A 269 3.08 13.58 1.12
C SER A 269 1.82 13.35 1.99
N GLY A 270 1.95 13.51 3.30
CA GLY A 270 0.80 13.38 4.19
C GLY A 270 -0.28 14.46 4.02
N ILE A 271 0.03 15.56 3.32
CA ILE A 271 -0.90 16.67 3.05
C ILE A 271 -1.43 16.63 1.61
N ILE A 272 -0.59 16.23 0.62
CA ILE A 272 -0.88 16.34 -0.84
C ILE A 272 -1.15 14.96 -1.35
N ASP A 273 -1.23 13.89 -0.97
CA ASP A 273 -1.22 12.55 -1.58
C ASP A 273 0.19 12.10 -2.02
N ASN A 274 0.49 10.85 -1.73
CA ASN A 274 1.83 10.28 -1.90
C ASN A 274 2.24 10.14 -3.39
N ILE A 275 1.29 9.96 -4.28
CA ILE A 275 1.54 9.72 -5.70
C ILE A 275 2.02 10.99 -6.41
N PRO A 276 1.27 12.12 -6.41
CA PRO A 276 1.71 13.35 -7.06
C PRO A 276 2.99 13.90 -6.43
N TYR A 277 3.16 13.74 -5.11
CA TYR A 277 4.38 14.12 -4.45
C TYR A 277 5.59 13.35 -5.00
N THR A 278 5.52 12.02 -5.01
CA THR A 278 6.62 11.17 -5.50
C THR A 278 6.93 11.43 -6.97
N ALA A 279 5.90 11.58 -7.80
CA ALA A 279 6.08 11.88 -9.21
C ALA A 279 6.82 13.22 -9.44
N THR A 280 6.59 14.22 -8.57
CA THR A 280 7.30 15.51 -8.63
C THR A 280 8.74 15.40 -8.12
N MET A 281 8.99 14.61 -7.09
CA MET A 281 10.32 14.45 -6.48
C MET A 281 11.25 13.56 -7.32
N THR A 282 10.70 12.63 -8.08
CA THR A 282 11.46 11.69 -8.91
C THR A 282 12.38 12.38 -9.92
N PRO A 283 11.93 13.33 -10.78
CA PRO A 283 12.82 14.06 -11.67
C PRO A 283 13.87 14.89 -10.94
N MET A 284 13.56 15.39 -9.74
CA MET A 284 14.54 16.12 -8.91
C MET A 284 15.67 15.19 -8.47
N LEU A 285 15.38 13.97 -8.05
CA LEU A 285 16.43 13.00 -7.69
C LEU A 285 17.24 12.57 -8.91
N LEU A 286 16.64 12.44 -10.09
CA LEU A 286 17.37 12.19 -11.33
C LEU A 286 18.32 13.33 -11.67
N GLU A 287 17.97 14.58 -11.40
CA GLU A 287 18.84 15.74 -11.61
C GLU A 287 20.01 15.75 -10.58
N ILE A 288 19.74 15.40 -9.33
CA ILE A 288 20.79 15.17 -8.32
C ILE A 288 21.72 14.04 -8.77
N GLN A 289 21.19 12.96 -9.32
CA GLN A 289 21.96 11.82 -9.81
C GLN A 289 22.91 12.19 -10.95
N LYS A 290 22.50 13.06 -11.86
CA LYS A 290 23.37 13.58 -12.93
C LYS A 290 24.58 14.37 -12.37
N THR A 291 24.39 15.04 -11.22
CA THR A 291 25.42 15.91 -10.62
C THR A 291 26.32 15.15 -9.67
N MET A 292 25.75 14.28 -8.83
CA MET A 292 26.43 13.63 -7.69
C MET A 292 26.74 12.14 -7.93
N GLY A 293 26.15 11.54 -8.95
CA GLY A 293 26.32 10.12 -9.27
C GLY A 293 25.27 9.18 -8.65
N ALA A 294 25.24 7.93 -9.13
CA ALA A 294 24.26 6.94 -8.72
C ALA A 294 24.44 6.48 -7.26
N ASP A 295 25.68 6.26 -6.83
CA ASP A 295 25.98 5.79 -5.47
C ASP A 295 25.54 6.82 -4.40
N TYR A 296 25.65 8.11 -4.71
CA TYR A 296 25.14 9.16 -3.84
C TYR A 296 23.62 9.15 -3.74
N THR A 297 22.91 8.87 -4.84
CA THR A 297 21.45 8.98 -4.88
C THR A 297 20.73 7.72 -4.48
N LEU A 298 21.37 6.56 -4.43
CA LEU A 298 20.72 5.30 -4.08
C LEU A 298 20.00 5.36 -2.72
N PRO A 299 20.62 5.82 -1.62
CA PRO A 299 19.91 5.98 -0.34
C PRO A 299 18.77 7.01 -0.39
N LEU A 300 18.89 8.02 -1.25
CA LEU A 300 17.85 9.05 -1.39
C LEU A 300 16.57 8.51 -1.99
N TRP A 301 16.66 7.51 -2.89
CA TRP A 301 15.50 6.82 -3.43
C TRP A 301 14.73 6.04 -2.34
N TRP A 302 15.45 5.39 -1.43
CA TRP A 302 14.84 4.71 -0.30
C TRP A 302 14.21 5.68 0.68
N CYS A 303 14.87 6.81 0.94
CA CYS A 303 14.31 7.88 1.76
C CYS A 303 13.05 8.50 1.15
N LEU A 304 13.01 8.67 -0.18
CA LEU A 304 11.80 9.14 -0.87
C LEU A 304 10.67 8.13 -0.75
N SER A 305 10.95 6.83 -0.98
CA SER A 305 9.97 5.76 -0.86
C SER A 305 9.38 5.69 0.56
N LEU A 306 10.24 5.56 1.58
CA LEU A 306 9.80 5.51 2.98
C LEU A 306 9.05 6.77 3.39
N GLY A 307 9.59 7.95 3.04
CA GLY A 307 8.96 9.22 3.38
C GLY A 307 7.59 9.38 2.73
N ALA A 308 7.50 9.15 1.43
CA ALA A 308 6.25 9.35 0.68
C ALA A 308 5.16 8.35 1.09
N CYS A 309 5.46 7.05 1.11
CA CYS A 309 4.47 6.02 1.41
C CYS A 309 4.02 6.06 2.89
N LEU A 310 4.97 6.19 3.83
CA LEU A 310 4.64 6.27 5.26
C LEU A 310 4.02 7.62 5.65
N GLY A 311 4.37 8.70 4.92
CA GLY A 311 3.75 10.01 5.03
C GLY A 311 2.26 9.98 4.72
N GLY A 312 1.84 9.16 3.77
CA GLY A 312 0.43 8.93 3.43
C GLY A 312 -0.46 8.57 4.62
N ASN A 313 0.11 8.02 5.69
CA ASN A 313 -0.63 7.72 6.92
C ASN A 313 -1.04 8.96 7.71
N MET A 314 -0.47 10.15 7.45
CA MET A 314 -0.67 11.33 8.29
C MET A 314 -2.11 11.83 8.27
N THR A 315 -2.72 11.94 7.09
CA THR A 315 -4.07 12.46 6.91
C THR A 315 -4.96 11.53 6.08
N ILE A 316 -6.27 11.77 6.11
CA ILE A 316 -7.21 11.03 5.24
C ILE A 316 -6.88 11.24 3.76
N ILE A 317 -6.42 12.42 3.36
CA ILE A 317 -6.09 12.77 1.97
C ILE A 317 -4.66 12.39 1.58
N GLY A 318 -3.84 11.90 2.50
CA GLY A 318 -2.43 11.56 2.25
C GLY A 318 -2.22 10.31 1.39
N ALA A 319 -3.24 9.48 1.23
CA ALA A 319 -3.24 8.33 0.33
C ALA A 319 -4.67 7.98 -0.11
N ALA A 320 -4.83 7.51 -1.34
CA ALA A 320 -6.14 7.14 -1.90
C ALA A 320 -6.87 6.06 -1.07
N ALA A 321 -6.15 5.09 -0.54
CA ALA A 321 -6.70 4.06 0.34
C ALA A 321 -7.41 4.65 1.57
N ASN A 322 -6.86 5.70 2.17
CA ASN A 322 -7.44 6.38 3.34
C ASN A 322 -8.80 7.01 3.01
N VAL A 323 -8.87 7.69 1.85
CA VAL A 323 -10.09 8.34 1.36
C VAL A 323 -11.19 7.31 1.15
N ILE A 324 -10.89 6.22 0.44
CA ILE A 324 -11.85 5.15 0.13
C ILE A 324 -12.40 4.51 1.42
N VAL A 325 -11.52 4.20 2.37
CA VAL A 325 -11.96 3.64 3.67
C VAL A 325 -12.82 4.63 4.42
N SER A 326 -12.45 5.92 4.43
CA SER A 326 -13.22 6.97 5.11
C SER A 326 -14.61 7.15 4.51
N GLU A 327 -14.72 7.20 3.18
CA GLU A 327 -15.99 7.31 2.46
C GLU A 327 -16.87 6.09 2.68
N THR A 328 -16.32 4.89 2.48
CA THR A 328 -17.08 3.64 2.68
C THR A 328 -17.52 3.48 4.13
N SER A 329 -16.68 3.86 5.09
CA SER A 329 -17.05 3.85 6.51
C SER A 329 -18.19 4.81 6.82
N ALA A 330 -18.21 6.00 6.22
CA ALA A 330 -19.28 6.96 6.36
C ALA A 330 -20.61 6.44 5.77
N HIS A 331 -20.57 5.84 4.58
CA HIS A 331 -21.73 5.19 3.95
C HIS A 331 -22.31 4.05 4.80
N ASN A 332 -21.49 3.35 5.55
CA ASN A 332 -21.92 2.30 6.49
C ASN A 332 -22.30 2.82 7.88
N GLY A 333 -22.46 4.15 8.07
CA GLY A 333 -22.91 4.76 9.31
C GLY A 333 -21.81 4.91 10.38
N HIS A 334 -20.56 4.75 10.02
CA HIS A 334 -19.39 4.87 10.92
C HIS A 334 -18.38 5.91 10.41
N PRO A 335 -18.74 7.21 10.29
CA PRO A 335 -17.84 8.20 9.74
C PRO A 335 -16.55 8.33 10.55
N ILE A 336 -15.41 8.46 9.86
CA ILE A 336 -14.10 8.72 10.45
C ILE A 336 -13.89 10.25 10.49
N PRO A 337 -13.98 10.93 11.66
CA PRO A 337 -13.75 12.37 11.73
C PRO A 337 -12.29 12.68 11.38
N PHE A 338 -12.06 13.66 10.50
CA PHE A 338 -10.73 14.07 10.03
C PHE A 338 -9.75 14.33 11.19
N MET A 339 -10.14 15.10 12.20
CA MET A 339 -9.27 15.42 13.35
C MET A 339 -8.94 14.19 14.22
N LYS A 340 -9.86 13.22 14.27
CA LYS A 340 -9.60 11.96 14.99
C LYS A 340 -8.60 11.10 14.23
N PHE A 341 -8.73 11.01 12.92
CA PHE A 341 -7.76 10.32 12.07
C PHE A 341 -6.39 11.00 12.15
N LEU A 342 -6.33 12.32 11.96
CA LEU A 342 -5.11 13.12 12.01
C LEU A 342 -4.29 12.86 13.28
N LYS A 343 -4.97 12.77 14.45
CA LYS A 343 -4.30 12.48 15.72
C LYS A 343 -3.54 11.14 15.71
N TYR A 344 -4.15 10.11 15.15
CA TYR A 344 -3.51 8.78 15.05
C TYR A 344 -2.51 8.74 13.91
N GLY A 345 -2.83 9.38 12.78
CA GLY A 345 -2.02 9.42 11.59
C GLY A 345 -0.69 10.16 11.81
N VAL A 346 -0.72 11.34 12.41
CA VAL A 346 0.52 12.08 12.74
C VAL A 346 1.43 11.25 13.66
N LEU A 347 0.86 10.59 14.67
CA LEU A 347 1.63 9.75 15.58
C LEU A 347 2.25 8.56 14.85
N THR A 348 1.46 7.87 14.01
CA THR A 348 1.92 6.75 13.17
C THR A 348 3.03 7.20 12.24
N MET A 349 2.85 8.29 11.51
CA MET A 349 3.83 8.84 10.58
C MET A 349 5.14 9.20 11.29
N ILE A 350 5.09 9.95 12.40
CA ILE A 350 6.30 10.34 13.14
C ILE A 350 7.07 9.11 13.62
N ILE A 351 6.40 8.13 14.23
CA ILE A 351 7.04 6.90 14.70
C ILE A 351 7.69 6.15 13.52
N SER A 352 6.98 6.05 12.39
CA SER A 352 7.49 5.39 11.19
C SER A 352 8.74 6.09 10.66
N LEU A 353 8.75 7.43 10.56
CA LEU A 353 9.91 8.20 10.10
C LEU A 353 11.10 8.12 11.07
N VAL A 354 10.84 8.13 12.38
CA VAL A 354 11.93 7.95 13.38
C VAL A 354 12.58 6.58 13.21
N ILE A 355 11.81 5.51 13.03
CA ILE A 355 12.35 4.16 12.78
C ILE A 355 13.12 4.13 11.45
N SER A 356 12.60 4.79 10.42
CA SER A 356 13.26 4.88 9.10
C SER A 356 14.53 5.74 9.10
N SER A 357 14.74 6.56 10.13
CA SER A 357 15.93 7.42 10.29
C SER A 357 17.10 6.69 10.97
N ALA A 358 16.88 5.51 11.55
CA ALA A 358 17.89 4.73 12.26
C ALA A 358 18.60 3.74 11.34
#